data_8f667ecc3a76b617646f72ee70a32063
#
_entry.id   8f667ecc3a76b617646f72ee70a32063
#
_cell.length_a   1.000
_cell.length_b   1.000
_cell.length_c   1.000
_cell.angle_alpha   90.00
_cell.angle_beta   90.00
_cell.angle_gamma   90.00
#
_symmetry.space_group_name_H-M   'P 1'
#
loop_
_entity.id
_entity.type
_entity.pdbx_description
1 polymer ?
#
loop_
_entity_poly.entity_id
_entity_poly.type
_entity_poly.pdbx_seq_one_letter_code
_entity_poly.pdbx_strand_id
1 'polypeptide(L)'
;MGSARANVWRVAEKNVDLVRPQIEARPFALDAQPQALRVDAARSAFIVVDMQNDFCAKGGFLDYRGVDITPDRKPIEPIAAIVPKVRAASVPIVWLNWGVRPDLLNASPSLLHAHAPEGTGAGLGQRIPGGAPILVEGSWGAQIVDELVPDPSDIRVTKYRYSGFWDTELDSILRNLGCTTLFFAGVNADQCVMTTLQDAMFLGYDCVMVEDCVGTTSPDYCMLATLYNVKLLFGFVTQSPAIERGLNEAKLGG
;
A
#
# COMPACT_ATOMS: atom_id res chain seq x y z
N MET A 1 -5.84 -9.46 -26.75
CA MET A 1 -4.54 -8.75 -26.53
C MET A 1 -4.69 -7.88 -25.28
N GLY A 2 -3.76 -7.97 -24.37
CA GLY A 2 -3.80 -7.41 -23.00
C GLY A 2 -3.57 -8.49 -21.95
N SER A 3 -2.92 -8.14 -20.83
CA SER A 3 -2.57 -9.09 -19.75
C SER A 3 -3.58 -9.10 -18.59
N ALA A 4 -4.40 -8.05 -18.47
CA ALA A 4 -5.33 -7.89 -17.37
C ALA A 4 -6.79 -8.14 -17.81
N ARG A 5 -7.57 -8.82 -16.96
CA ARG A 5 -8.96 -9.22 -17.27
C ARG A 5 -9.86 -8.05 -17.68
N ALA A 6 -9.67 -6.88 -17.10
CA ALA A 6 -10.51 -5.71 -17.34
C ALA A 6 -10.13 -4.92 -18.60
N ASN A 7 -8.92 -5.07 -19.11
CA ASN A 7 -8.39 -4.24 -20.18
C ASN A 7 -7.77 -5.08 -21.30
N VAL A 8 -8.62 -5.74 -22.08
CA VAL A 8 -8.23 -6.59 -23.21
C VAL A 8 -8.95 -6.17 -24.48
N TRP A 9 -8.27 -6.36 -25.62
CA TRP A 9 -8.84 -6.25 -26.95
C TRP A 9 -9.02 -7.62 -27.58
N ARG A 10 -10.03 -7.77 -28.42
CA ARG A 10 -10.17 -8.94 -29.27
C ARG A 10 -9.63 -8.59 -30.67
N VAL A 11 -8.58 -9.30 -31.11
CA VAL A 11 -7.89 -9.00 -32.36
C VAL A 11 -8.11 -10.15 -33.33
N ALA A 12 -8.57 -9.83 -34.55
CA ALA A 12 -8.68 -10.74 -35.69
C ALA A 12 -7.87 -10.16 -36.88
N GLU A 13 -7.73 -10.94 -37.98
CA GLU A 13 -6.88 -10.56 -39.10
C GLU A 13 -7.22 -9.18 -39.72
N LYS A 14 -8.51 -8.85 -39.79
CA LYS A 14 -9.00 -7.63 -40.45
C LYS A 14 -9.69 -6.63 -39.52
N ASN A 15 -9.87 -6.94 -38.27
CA ASN A 15 -10.52 -6.04 -37.33
C ASN A 15 -9.98 -6.15 -35.90
N VAL A 16 -10.19 -5.10 -35.13
CA VAL A 16 -9.89 -5.05 -33.69
C VAL A 16 -11.15 -4.59 -32.96
N ASP A 17 -11.63 -5.41 -32.05
CA ASP A 17 -12.72 -5.05 -31.14
C ASP A 17 -12.13 -4.40 -29.87
N LEU A 18 -12.48 -3.13 -29.66
CA LEU A 18 -12.00 -2.32 -28.53
C LEU A 18 -12.98 -2.35 -27.34
N VAL A 19 -14.10 -3.06 -27.45
CA VAL A 19 -15.08 -3.18 -26.35
C VAL A 19 -14.46 -3.94 -25.20
N ARG A 20 -14.42 -3.34 -24.03
CA ARG A 20 -13.87 -3.97 -22.82
C ARG A 20 -14.84 -5.01 -22.27
N PRO A 21 -14.34 -6.14 -21.74
CA PRO A 21 -15.18 -7.12 -21.07
C PRO A 21 -15.92 -6.48 -19.89
N GLN A 22 -17.18 -6.85 -19.72
CA GLN A 22 -17.88 -6.56 -18.47
C GLN A 22 -17.31 -7.43 -17.37
N ILE A 23 -16.98 -6.82 -16.24
CA ILE A 23 -16.59 -7.54 -15.03
C ILE A 23 -17.83 -7.65 -14.15
N GLU A 24 -18.23 -8.89 -13.88
CA GLU A 24 -19.32 -9.17 -12.96
C GLU A 24 -18.98 -8.65 -11.57
N ALA A 25 -19.88 -7.87 -10.98
CA ALA A 25 -19.69 -7.30 -9.67
C ALA A 25 -19.77 -8.40 -8.59
N ARG A 26 -18.91 -8.30 -7.59
CA ARG A 26 -18.90 -9.15 -6.39
C ARG A 26 -19.07 -8.27 -5.14
N PRO A 27 -20.28 -7.77 -4.89
CA PRO A 27 -20.52 -6.81 -3.82
C PRO A 27 -20.47 -7.47 -2.46
N PHE A 28 -19.95 -6.74 -1.46
CA PHE A 28 -20.03 -7.10 -0.05
C PHE A 28 -20.31 -5.85 0.80
N ALA A 29 -20.98 -6.05 1.95
CA ALA A 29 -21.21 -5.01 2.92
C ALA A 29 -19.94 -4.80 3.76
N LEU A 30 -19.65 -3.56 4.13
CA LEU A 30 -18.48 -3.20 4.91
C LEU A 30 -18.83 -2.14 5.96
N ASP A 31 -18.66 -2.49 7.23
CA ASP A 31 -18.74 -1.52 8.32
C ASP A 31 -17.56 -0.56 8.20
N ALA A 32 -17.86 0.73 8.06
CA ALA A 32 -16.86 1.78 7.89
C ALA A 32 -17.36 3.11 8.49
N GLN A 33 -16.46 4.04 8.64
CA GLN A 33 -16.75 5.41 9.05
C GLN A 33 -16.36 6.39 7.92
N PRO A 34 -17.13 7.47 7.72
CA PRO A 34 -18.29 7.92 8.47
C PRO A 34 -19.60 7.17 8.16
N GLN A 35 -19.66 6.35 7.11
CA GLN A 35 -20.82 5.55 6.73
C GLN A 35 -20.43 4.11 6.40
N ALA A 36 -21.36 3.17 6.61
CA ALA A 36 -21.24 1.80 6.09
C ALA A 36 -21.22 1.83 4.55
N LEU A 37 -20.47 0.90 3.96
CA LEU A 37 -20.24 0.82 2.52
C LEU A 37 -20.82 -0.47 1.93
N ARG A 38 -21.06 -0.43 0.63
CA ARG A 38 -21.19 -1.61 -0.22
C ARG A 38 -20.08 -1.54 -1.27
N VAL A 39 -19.14 -2.46 -1.20
CA VAL A 39 -17.91 -2.47 -2.00
C VAL A 39 -17.95 -3.61 -3.01
N ASP A 40 -17.39 -3.38 -4.20
CA ASP A 40 -17.21 -4.41 -5.23
C ASP A 40 -15.81 -5.04 -5.13
N ALA A 41 -15.72 -6.26 -4.61
CA ALA A 41 -14.46 -7.00 -4.54
C ALA A 41 -13.81 -7.24 -5.92
N ALA A 42 -14.61 -7.30 -7.01
CA ALA A 42 -14.08 -7.50 -8.35
C ALA A 42 -13.34 -6.26 -8.90
N ARG A 43 -13.54 -5.09 -8.29
CA ARG A 43 -12.95 -3.80 -8.65
C ARG A 43 -12.15 -3.18 -7.52
N SER A 44 -11.75 -3.98 -6.55
CA SER A 44 -10.94 -3.53 -5.40
C SER A 44 -9.50 -4.00 -5.51
N ALA A 45 -8.59 -3.30 -4.83
CA ALA A 45 -7.23 -3.77 -4.54
C ALA A 45 -6.86 -3.45 -3.08
N PHE A 46 -5.99 -4.26 -2.48
CA PHE A 46 -5.47 -4.07 -1.13
C PHE A 46 -3.99 -3.70 -1.21
N ILE A 47 -3.65 -2.48 -0.78
CA ILE A 47 -2.31 -1.90 -0.89
C ILE A 47 -1.65 -1.93 0.47
N VAL A 48 -0.51 -2.60 0.57
CA VAL A 48 0.33 -2.67 1.77
C VAL A 48 1.57 -1.82 1.53
N VAL A 49 1.71 -0.73 2.29
CA VAL A 49 2.72 0.30 2.09
C VAL A 49 3.87 0.10 3.09
N ASP A 50 5.09 0.03 2.57
CA ASP A 50 6.36 0.14 3.31
C ASP A 50 6.53 -0.76 4.55
N MET A 51 5.92 -1.94 4.57
CA MET A 51 6.13 -2.93 5.65
C MET A 51 7.49 -3.60 5.53
N GLN A 52 8.57 -2.79 5.59
CA GLN A 52 9.94 -3.15 5.27
C GLN A 52 10.84 -3.14 6.52
N ASN A 53 11.99 -3.85 6.44
CA ASN A 53 12.92 -3.97 7.57
C ASN A 53 13.43 -2.61 8.06
N ASP A 54 13.69 -1.66 7.18
CA ASP A 54 14.18 -0.33 7.58
C ASP A 54 13.17 0.48 8.41
N PHE A 55 11.87 0.16 8.31
CA PHE A 55 10.82 0.78 9.12
C PHE A 55 10.43 -0.09 10.33
N CYS A 56 10.37 -1.41 10.16
CA CYS A 56 9.70 -2.30 11.09
C CYS A 56 10.61 -3.33 11.76
N ALA A 57 11.92 -3.38 11.47
CA ALA A 57 12.80 -4.38 12.07
C ALA A 57 13.93 -3.78 12.91
N LYS A 58 14.38 -4.53 13.92
CA LYS A 58 15.62 -4.19 14.66
C LYS A 58 16.80 -4.24 13.69
N GLY A 59 17.70 -3.27 13.80
CA GLY A 59 18.82 -3.07 12.90
C GLY A 59 18.45 -2.38 11.58
N GLY A 60 17.18 -2.04 11.36
CA GLY A 60 16.73 -1.19 10.27
C GLY A 60 16.97 0.29 10.53
N PHE A 61 16.60 1.13 9.57
CA PHE A 61 16.90 2.57 9.59
C PHE A 61 16.30 3.29 10.81
N LEU A 62 15.01 3.08 11.11
CA LEU A 62 14.37 3.77 12.23
C LEU A 62 14.96 3.32 13.57
N ASP A 63 15.20 2.01 13.74
CA ASP A 63 15.87 1.47 14.95
C ASP A 63 17.30 2.05 15.11
N TYR A 64 18.07 2.11 14.02
CA TYR A 64 19.39 2.75 14.00
C TYR A 64 19.34 4.23 14.42
N ARG A 65 18.28 4.95 14.04
CA ARG A 65 18.05 6.34 14.44
C ARG A 65 17.56 6.49 15.89
N GLY A 66 17.39 5.39 16.61
CA GLY A 66 16.89 5.38 18.00
C GLY A 66 15.38 5.64 18.10
N VAL A 67 14.63 5.47 17.00
CA VAL A 67 13.18 5.59 17.02
C VAL A 67 12.58 4.30 17.56
N ASP A 68 11.59 4.41 18.45
CA ASP A 68 10.80 3.24 18.88
C ASP A 68 9.93 2.76 17.70
N ILE A 69 10.30 1.61 17.14
CA ILE A 69 9.59 1.00 16.00
C ILE A 69 8.34 0.19 16.41
N THR A 70 8.04 0.10 17.70
CA THR A 70 6.88 -0.65 18.20
C THR A 70 5.57 -0.24 17.51
N PRO A 71 5.27 1.06 17.30
CA PRO A 71 4.06 1.47 16.60
C PRO A 71 3.98 0.98 15.15
N ASP A 72 5.11 0.95 14.42
CA ASP A 72 5.17 0.47 13.03
C ASP A 72 5.10 -1.06 12.94
N ARG A 73 5.30 -1.77 14.02
CA ARG A 73 5.15 -3.23 14.08
C ARG A 73 3.73 -3.68 14.41
N LYS A 74 2.90 -2.82 15.03
CA LYS A 74 1.51 -3.16 15.38
C LYS A 74 0.69 -3.67 14.18
N PRO A 75 0.81 -3.11 12.97
CA PRO A 75 0.08 -3.55 11.79
C PRO A 75 0.46 -4.95 11.28
N ILE A 76 1.61 -5.49 11.66
CA ILE A 76 2.12 -6.77 11.11
C ILE A 76 1.10 -7.90 11.30
N GLU A 77 0.64 -8.11 12.53
CA GLU A 77 -0.29 -9.21 12.86
C GLU A 77 -1.63 -9.08 12.10
N PRO A 78 -2.36 -7.94 12.15
CA PRO A 78 -3.61 -7.80 11.41
C PRO A 78 -3.41 -7.87 9.89
N ILE A 79 -2.31 -7.35 9.33
CA ILE A 79 -2.00 -7.51 7.90
C ILE A 79 -1.77 -9.00 7.56
N ALA A 80 -0.96 -9.72 8.35
CA ALA A 80 -0.72 -11.15 8.16
C ALA A 80 -2.01 -11.97 8.22
N ALA A 81 -2.96 -11.56 9.06
CA ALA A 81 -4.25 -12.24 9.21
C ALA A 81 -5.21 -11.95 8.05
N ILE A 82 -5.27 -10.71 7.55
CA ILE A 82 -6.27 -10.30 6.54
C ILE A 82 -5.82 -10.57 5.11
N VAL A 83 -4.55 -10.41 4.76
CA VAL A 83 -4.04 -10.54 3.38
C VAL A 83 -4.39 -11.89 2.74
N PRO A 84 -4.22 -13.06 3.40
CA PRO A 84 -4.61 -14.33 2.81
C PRO A 84 -6.12 -14.43 2.50
N LYS A 85 -6.97 -13.80 3.31
CA LYS A 85 -8.44 -13.81 3.15
C LYS A 85 -8.88 -12.93 1.99
N VAL A 86 -8.28 -11.75 1.85
CA VAL A 86 -8.49 -10.82 0.74
C VAL A 86 -8.02 -11.45 -0.58
N ARG A 87 -6.83 -12.09 -0.57
CA ARG A 87 -6.31 -12.84 -1.72
C ARG A 87 -7.25 -14.00 -2.12
N ALA A 88 -7.74 -14.77 -1.15
CA ALA A 88 -8.71 -15.84 -1.39
C ALA A 88 -10.06 -15.36 -1.95
N ALA A 89 -10.41 -14.08 -1.75
CA ALA A 89 -11.52 -13.41 -2.39
C ALA A 89 -11.17 -12.85 -3.78
N SER A 90 -10.01 -13.20 -4.34
CA SER A 90 -9.50 -12.72 -5.63
C SER A 90 -9.48 -11.17 -5.73
N VAL A 91 -9.16 -10.51 -4.63
CA VAL A 91 -8.81 -9.09 -4.59
C VAL A 91 -7.29 -9.01 -4.69
N PRO A 92 -6.73 -8.30 -5.68
CA PRO A 92 -5.29 -8.14 -5.84
C PRO A 92 -4.63 -7.53 -4.59
N ILE A 93 -3.50 -8.10 -4.18
CA ILE A 93 -2.63 -7.54 -3.16
C ILE A 93 -1.49 -6.80 -3.87
N VAL A 94 -1.26 -5.56 -3.46
CA VAL A 94 -0.15 -4.73 -3.94
C VAL A 94 0.78 -4.41 -2.78
N TRP A 95 2.02 -4.90 -2.86
CA TRP A 95 3.10 -4.53 -1.96
C TRP A 95 3.81 -3.31 -2.56
N LEU A 96 3.55 -2.15 -1.98
CA LEU A 96 4.10 -0.86 -2.39
C LEU A 96 5.26 -0.52 -1.46
N ASN A 97 6.48 -0.74 -1.92
CA ASN A 97 7.67 -0.68 -1.09
C ASN A 97 8.62 0.42 -1.54
N TRP A 98 9.30 1.03 -0.58
CA TRP A 98 10.34 1.99 -0.86
C TRP A 98 11.61 1.33 -1.40
N GLY A 99 12.18 1.91 -2.47
CA GLY A 99 13.44 1.46 -3.04
C GLY A 99 14.08 2.56 -3.87
N VAL A 100 15.15 3.22 -3.35
CA VAL A 100 15.94 4.15 -4.16
C VAL A 100 16.99 3.40 -4.96
N ARG A 101 17.41 4.00 -6.08
CA ARG A 101 18.54 3.52 -6.87
C ARG A 101 19.83 3.56 -6.04
N PRO A 102 20.75 2.60 -6.25
CA PRO A 102 22.06 2.62 -5.54
C PRO A 102 22.90 3.88 -5.82
N ASP A 103 22.72 4.52 -6.98
CA ASP A 103 23.41 5.75 -7.38
C ASP A 103 22.67 7.03 -6.95
N LEU A 104 21.50 6.90 -6.32
CA LEU A 104 20.63 7.99 -5.83
C LEU A 104 20.20 9.01 -6.88
N LEU A 105 20.32 8.73 -8.18
CA LEU A 105 19.93 9.65 -9.24
C LEU A 105 18.42 9.94 -9.27
N ASN A 106 17.60 9.12 -8.59
CA ASN A 106 16.17 9.33 -8.40
C ASN A 106 15.79 10.01 -7.07
N ALA A 107 16.79 10.40 -6.25
CA ALA A 107 16.57 11.06 -4.96
C ALA A 107 16.92 12.56 -5.04
N SER A 108 15.95 13.41 -4.76
CA SER A 108 16.18 14.87 -4.70
C SER A 108 16.93 15.26 -3.42
N PRO A 109 17.62 16.43 -3.42
CA PRO A 109 18.26 16.94 -2.19
C PRO A 109 17.28 17.08 -1.01
N SER A 110 16.04 17.48 -1.26
CA SER A 110 15.01 17.59 -0.22
C SER A 110 14.66 16.22 0.39
N LEU A 111 14.60 15.17 -0.43
CA LEU A 111 14.36 13.82 0.05
C LEU A 111 15.52 13.29 0.87
N LEU A 112 16.76 13.50 0.41
CA LEU A 112 17.96 13.14 1.15
C LEU A 112 18.05 13.88 2.49
N HIS A 113 17.76 15.17 2.49
CA HIS A 113 17.72 16.00 3.70
C HIS A 113 16.69 15.50 4.71
N ALA A 114 15.49 15.13 4.27
CA ALA A 114 14.44 14.62 5.16
C ALA A 114 14.87 13.36 5.93
N HIS A 115 15.76 12.54 5.35
CA HIS A 115 16.27 11.32 5.99
C HIS A 115 17.59 11.52 6.75
N ALA A 116 18.24 12.68 6.63
CA ALA A 116 19.43 13.06 7.36
C ALA A 116 19.50 14.58 7.54
N PRO A 117 18.56 15.20 8.29
CA PRO A 117 18.43 16.67 8.37
C PRO A 117 19.64 17.35 8.98
N GLU A 118 20.38 16.65 9.83
CA GLU A 118 21.58 17.16 10.49
C GLU A 118 22.83 17.04 9.61
N GLY A 119 22.73 16.39 8.44
CA GLY A 119 23.85 16.11 7.55
C GLY A 119 24.89 15.15 8.13
N THR A 120 24.57 14.49 9.25
CA THR A 120 25.43 13.52 9.96
C THR A 120 24.74 12.20 10.14
N GLY A 121 25.51 11.12 10.31
CA GLY A 121 24.95 9.76 10.38
C GLY A 121 24.52 9.23 9.01
N ALA A 122 24.03 7.99 9.01
CA ALA A 122 23.55 7.37 7.78
C ALA A 122 22.12 7.84 7.47
N GLY A 123 21.90 8.27 6.23
CA GLY A 123 20.61 8.63 5.65
C GLY A 123 20.29 7.76 4.44
N LEU A 124 19.23 8.12 3.73
CA LEU A 124 18.73 7.39 2.55
C LEU A 124 19.88 7.06 1.56
N GLY A 125 19.97 5.79 1.17
CA GLY A 125 21.00 5.28 0.27
C GLY A 125 22.36 4.99 0.92
N GLN A 126 22.62 5.54 2.09
CA GLN A 126 23.86 5.32 2.82
C GLN A 126 23.79 4.01 3.63
N ARG A 127 24.97 3.47 3.97
CA ARG A 127 25.03 2.22 4.73
C ARG A 127 25.02 2.48 6.23
N ILE A 128 24.16 1.78 6.96
CA ILE A 128 24.22 1.72 8.42
C ILE A 128 25.57 1.09 8.82
N PRO A 129 26.31 1.61 9.80
CA PRO A 129 27.54 0.97 10.27
C PRO A 129 27.30 -0.49 10.67
N GLY A 130 27.99 -1.43 9.99
CA GLY A 130 27.79 -2.87 10.18
C GLY A 130 26.51 -3.45 9.57
N GLY A 131 25.68 -2.63 8.90
CA GLY A 131 24.40 -3.02 8.34
C GLY A 131 24.27 -2.87 6.83
N ALA A 132 23.02 -2.82 6.35
CA ALA A 132 22.67 -2.68 4.92
C ALA A 132 22.59 -1.21 4.48
N PRO A 133 22.58 -0.92 3.16
CA PRO A 133 22.19 0.38 2.65
C PRO A 133 20.71 0.66 2.93
N ILE A 134 20.44 1.90 3.40
CA ILE A 134 19.12 2.32 3.83
C ILE A 134 18.20 2.51 2.62
N LEU A 135 17.08 1.76 2.58
CA LEU A 135 16.03 1.85 1.58
C LEU A 135 16.52 1.79 0.12
N VAL A 136 17.66 1.16 -0.12
CA VAL A 136 18.16 0.89 -1.48
C VAL A 136 17.46 -0.35 -2.02
N GLU A 137 16.98 -0.28 -3.25
CA GLU A 137 16.31 -1.39 -3.91
C GLU A 137 17.21 -2.66 -3.86
N GLY A 138 16.61 -3.78 -3.44
CA GLY A 138 17.30 -5.07 -3.29
C GLY A 138 18.11 -5.22 -1.99
N SER A 139 18.29 -4.17 -1.18
CA SER A 139 18.95 -4.28 0.13
C SER A 139 18.05 -4.99 1.15
N TRP A 140 18.64 -5.51 2.24
CA TRP A 140 17.89 -6.11 3.35
C TRP A 140 16.89 -5.12 3.97
N GLY A 141 17.30 -3.85 4.13
CA GLY A 141 16.43 -2.80 4.67
C GLY A 141 15.18 -2.56 3.84
N ALA A 142 15.30 -2.70 2.51
CA ALA A 142 14.18 -2.54 1.57
C ALA A 142 13.33 -3.82 1.41
N GLN A 143 13.69 -4.94 2.03
CA GLN A 143 12.86 -6.16 2.02
C GLN A 143 11.69 -6.03 2.98
N ILE A 144 10.57 -6.69 2.64
CA ILE A 144 9.41 -6.84 3.52
C ILE A 144 9.85 -7.64 4.76
N VAL A 145 9.33 -7.28 5.93
CA VAL A 145 9.60 -8.00 7.18
C VAL A 145 9.22 -9.47 7.07
N ASP A 146 10.00 -10.34 7.71
CA ASP A 146 9.88 -11.81 7.57
C ASP A 146 8.51 -12.37 8.00
N GLU A 147 7.81 -11.65 8.88
CA GLU A 147 6.48 -12.03 9.35
C GLU A 147 5.37 -11.86 8.29
N LEU A 148 5.65 -11.11 7.22
CA LEU A 148 4.73 -10.89 6.10
C LEU A 148 5.28 -11.57 4.86
N VAL A 149 4.58 -12.61 4.40
CA VAL A 149 5.03 -13.41 3.25
C VAL A 149 4.19 -13.09 2.02
N PRO A 150 4.72 -12.30 1.06
CA PRO A 150 4.05 -12.07 -0.21
C PRO A 150 3.96 -13.37 -1.03
N ASP A 151 2.80 -13.58 -1.65
CA ASP A 151 2.61 -14.67 -2.61
C ASP A 151 3.23 -14.31 -3.97
N PRO A 152 3.72 -15.28 -4.76
CA PRO A 152 4.19 -15.02 -6.12
C PRO A 152 3.17 -14.36 -7.06
N SER A 153 1.89 -14.49 -6.78
CA SER A 153 0.81 -13.84 -7.53
C SER A 153 0.55 -12.39 -7.10
N ASP A 154 1.10 -11.95 -5.97
CA ASP A 154 0.95 -10.58 -5.50
C ASP A 154 1.74 -9.61 -6.39
N ILE A 155 1.24 -8.39 -6.50
CA ILE A 155 1.86 -7.33 -7.28
C ILE A 155 2.88 -6.61 -6.40
N ARG A 156 4.05 -6.34 -6.95
CA ARG A 156 5.10 -5.57 -6.29
C ARG A 156 5.34 -4.28 -7.06
N VAL A 157 5.31 -3.16 -6.35
CA VAL A 157 5.60 -1.84 -6.91
C VAL A 157 6.66 -1.16 -6.06
N THR A 158 7.74 -0.74 -6.70
CA THR A 158 8.79 0.04 -6.03
C THR A 158 8.52 1.52 -6.18
N LYS A 159 8.54 2.26 -5.08
CA LYS A 159 8.46 3.71 -5.03
C LYS A 159 9.70 4.33 -4.40
N TYR A 160 9.97 5.58 -4.72
CA TYR A 160 11.04 6.38 -4.12
C TYR A 160 10.59 7.79 -3.78
N ARG A 161 9.28 7.94 -3.61
CA ARG A 161 8.60 9.12 -3.10
C ARG A 161 7.65 8.69 -1.98
N TYR A 162 7.14 9.63 -1.19
CA TYR A 162 6.17 9.31 -0.15
C TYR A 162 4.89 8.69 -0.75
N SER A 163 4.37 9.30 -1.82
CA SER A 163 3.26 8.71 -2.57
C SER A 163 3.72 7.63 -3.54
N GLY A 164 2.96 6.54 -3.61
CA GLY A 164 3.15 5.47 -4.58
C GLY A 164 2.65 5.78 -5.99
N PHE A 165 1.98 6.91 -6.22
CA PHE A 165 1.48 7.28 -7.55
C PHE A 165 2.48 8.10 -8.37
N TRP A 166 3.52 8.64 -7.74
CA TRP A 166 4.52 9.43 -8.45
C TRP A 166 5.70 8.60 -8.91
N ASP A 167 5.95 8.66 -10.23
CA ASP A 167 7.08 8.00 -10.91
C ASP A 167 7.09 6.47 -10.72
N THR A 168 5.90 5.85 -10.65
CA THR A 168 5.73 4.38 -10.56
C THR A 168 4.70 3.87 -11.57
N GLU A 169 4.60 2.56 -11.68
CA GLU A 169 3.60 1.88 -12.51
C GLU A 169 2.24 1.67 -11.80
N LEU A 170 2.06 2.12 -10.56
CA LEU A 170 0.90 1.78 -9.73
C LEU A 170 -0.44 2.13 -10.40
N ASP A 171 -0.60 3.38 -10.88
CA ASP A 171 -1.86 3.82 -11.51
C ASP A 171 -2.16 3.01 -12.78
N SER A 172 -1.14 2.75 -13.61
CA SER A 172 -1.30 1.95 -14.83
C SER A 172 -1.76 0.52 -14.51
N ILE A 173 -1.18 -0.11 -13.47
CA ILE A 173 -1.56 -1.45 -13.01
C ILE A 173 -3.02 -1.46 -12.54
N LEU A 174 -3.39 -0.53 -11.64
CA LEU A 174 -4.73 -0.46 -11.07
C LEU A 174 -5.80 -0.22 -12.14
N ARG A 175 -5.54 0.66 -13.11
CA ARG A 175 -6.46 0.89 -14.25
C ARG A 175 -6.57 -0.32 -15.15
N ASN A 176 -5.50 -1.00 -15.45
CA ASN A 176 -5.52 -2.24 -16.24
C ASN A 176 -6.31 -3.36 -15.54
N LEU A 177 -6.24 -3.44 -14.21
CA LEU A 177 -7.03 -4.37 -13.40
C LEU A 177 -8.51 -3.96 -13.30
N GLY A 178 -8.84 -2.71 -13.63
CA GLY A 178 -10.19 -2.15 -13.51
C GLY A 178 -10.57 -1.85 -12.06
N CYS A 179 -9.58 -1.61 -11.21
CA CYS A 179 -9.81 -1.24 -9.81
C CYS A 179 -10.39 0.18 -9.73
N THR A 180 -11.36 0.34 -8.84
CA THR A 180 -11.95 1.65 -8.49
C THR A 180 -11.88 1.90 -6.99
N THR A 181 -11.82 0.86 -6.15
CA THR A 181 -11.75 0.97 -4.70
C THR A 181 -10.43 0.41 -4.18
N LEU A 182 -9.73 1.18 -3.34
CA LEU A 182 -8.42 0.85 -2.81
C LEU A 182 -8.45 0.81 -1.28
N PHE A 183 -8.02 -0.33 -0.71
CA PHE A 183 -7.79 -0.47 0.73
C PHE A 183 -6.33 -0.19 1.04
N PHE A 184 -6.05 0.61 2.07
CA PHE A 184 -4.70 1.02 2.45
C PHE A 184 -4.32 0.48 3.81
N ALA A 185 -3.15 -0.15 3.87
CA ALA A 185 -2.49 -0.69 5.05
C ALA A 185 -1.00 -0.33 5.04
N GLY A 186 -0.30 -0.48 6.16
CA GLY A 186 1.15 -0.30 6.28
C GLY A 186 1.56 0.96 7.02
N VAL A 187 2.76 1.47 6.74
CA VAL A 187 3.44 2.54 7.47
C VAL A 187 4.04 3.61 6.56
N ASN A 188 4.34 4.84 7.04
CA ASN A 188 3.69 5.43 8.23
C ASN A 188 2.34 5.97 7.81
N ALA A 189 1.34 5.80 8.68
CA ALA A 189 -0.04 6.14 8.40
C ALA A 189 -0.25 7.58 7.93
N ASP A 190 0.41 8.53 8.59
CA ASP A 190 0.35 9.97 8.34
C ASP A 190 1.32 10.46 7.24
N GLN A 191 2.15 9.57 6.72
CA GLN A 191 3.18 9.89 5.72
C GLN A 191 2.92 9.12 4.40
N CYS A 192 3.61 8.01 4.16
CA CYS A 192 3.53 7.26 2.90
C CYS A 192 2.12 6.72 2.63
N VAL A 193 1.44 6.21 3.65
CA VAL A 193 0.06 5.72 3.50
C VAL A 193 -0.88 6.87 3.15
N MET A 194 -0.86 7.96 3.94
CA MET A 194 -1.74 9.11 3.73
C MET A 194 -1.48 9.80 2.39
N THR A 195 -0.23 10.04 2.00
CA THR A 195 0.09 10.71 0.73
C THR A 195 -0.31 9.85 -0.48
N THR A 196 -0.15 8.51 -0.38
CA THR A 196 -0.61 7.59 -1.43
C THR A 196 -2.14 7.59 -1.51
N LEU A 197 -2.83 7.57 -0.37
CA LEU A 197 -4.29 7.61 -0.31
C LEU A 197 -4.85 8.92 -0.88
N GLN A 198 -4.24 10.07 -0.56
CA GLN A 198 -4.66 11.37 -1.08
C GLN A 198 -4.52 11.44 -2.61
N ASP A 199 -3.37 11.00 -3.15
CA ASP A 199 -3.18 10.98 -4.60
C ASP A 199 -4.14 9.99 -5.29
N ALA A 200 -4.43 8.85 -4.68
CA ALA A 200 -5.46 7.93 -5.17
C ALA A 200 -6.83 8.62 -5.28
N MET A 201 -7.23 9.33 -4.21
CA MET A 201 -8.49 10.07 -4.21
C MET A 201 -8.51 11.17 -5.30
N PHE A 202 -7.42 11.91 -5.48
CA PHE A 202 -7.30 12.93 -6.53
C PHE A 202 -7.35 12.33 -7.95
N LEU A 203 -6.90 11.08 -8.11
CA LEU A 203 -7.00 10.32 -9.36
C LEU A 203 -8.38 9.66 -9.57
N GLY A 204 -9.31 9.81 -8.60
CA GLY A 204 -10.69 9.35 -8.70
C GLY A 204 -10.92 7.92 -8.19
N TYR A 205 -10.03 7.38 -7.35
CA TYR A 205 -10.27 6.13 -6.64
C TYR A 205 -11.10 6.36 -5.37
N ASP A 206 -11.92 5.37 -5.01
CA ASP A 206 -12.56 5.28 -3.69
C ASP A 206 -11.55 4.73 -2.69
N CYS A 207 -11.25 5.47 -1.64
CA CYS A 207 -10.18 5.14 -0.70
C CYS A 207 -10.73 4.68 0.66
N VAL A 208 -10.20 3.58 1.17
CA VAL A 208 -10.54 3.02 2.48
C VAL A 208 -9.27 2.72 3.26
N MET A 209 -9.02 3.43 4.35
CA MET A 209 -7.92 3.13 5.27
C MET A 209 -8.34 2.03 6.25
N VAL A 210 -7.49 1.02 6.42
CA VAL A 210 -7.73 -0.09 7.36
C VAL A 210 -6.98 0.22 8.65
N GLU A 211 -7.69 0.76 9.63
CA GLU A 211 -7.13 1.42 10.83
C GLU A 211 -6.22 0.51 11.67
N ASP A 212 -6.63 -0.74 11.90
CA ASP A 212 -5.84 -1.72 12.64
C ASP A 212 -4.65 -2.26 11.84
N CYS A 213 -4.62 -2.01 10.52
CA CYS A 213 -3.56 -2.38 9.61
C CYS A 213 -2.61 -1.21 9.27
N VAL A 214 -2.72 -0.06 9.93
CA VAL A 214 -1.78 1.07 9.75
C VAL A 214 -1.10 1.42 11.07
N GLY A 215 0.14 1.87 10.98
CA GLY A 215 0.95 2.33 12.12
C GLY A 215 1.73 3.59 11.79
N THR A 216 2.24 4.26 12.82
CA THR A 216 3.18 5.37 12.65
C THR A 216 4.03 5.57 13.89
N THR A 217 5.29 5.88 13.69
CA THR A 217 6.22 6.32 14.74
C THR A 217 6.10 7.81 15.04
N SER A 218 5.25 8.54 14.32
CA SER A 218 4.92 9.94 14.61
C SER A 218 4.15 10.06 15.93
N PRO A 219 4.10 11.25 16.54
CA PRO A 219 3.28 11.49 17.73
C PRO A 219 1.80 11.13 17.52
N ASP A 220 1.11 10.69 18.57
CA ASP A 220 -0.27 10.19 18.52
C ASP A 220 -1.26 11.15 17.82
N TYR A 221 -1.07 12.46 17.94
CA TYR A 221 -1.92 13.44 17.26
C TYR A 221 -1.81 13.35 15.72
N CYS A 222 -0.71 12.85 15.16
CA CYS A 222 -0.57 12.63 13.72
C CYS A 222 -1.51 11.52 13.24
N MET A 223 -1.58 10.39 13.97
CA MET A 223 -2.55 9.33 13.69
C MET A 223 -3.99 9.85 13.78
N LEU A 224 -4.31 10.56 14.85
CA LEU A 224 -5.65 11.12 15.06
C LEU A 224 -6.04 12.09 13.95
N ALA A 225 -5.13 12.98 13.55
CA ALA A 225 -5.34 13.91 12.43
C ALA A 225 -5.50 13.19 11.09
N THR A 226 -4.73 12.13 10.86
CA THR A 226 -4.83 11.31 9.65
C THR A 226 -6.20 10.65 9.56
N LEU A 227 -6.63 9.93 10.59
CA LEU A 227 -7.95 9.28 10.63
C LEU A 227 -9.10 10.29 10.50
N TYR A 228 -8.98 11.46 11.13
CA TYR A 228 -9.93 12.54 11.00
C TYR A 228 -10.04 13.04 9.56
N ASN A 229 -8.90 13.35 8.92
CA ASN A 229 -8.86 13.87 7.55
C ASN A 229 -9.33 12.83 6.53
N VAL A 230 -8.99 11.56 6.69
CA VAL A 230 -9.49 10.49 5.81
C VAL A 230 -11.01 10.45 5.87
N LYS A 231 -11.60 10.40 7.06
CA LYS A 231 -13.07 10.36 7.25
C LYS A 231 -13.78 11.62 6.75
N LEU A 232 -13.14 12.76 6.86
CA LEU A 232 -13.76 14.04 6.48
C LEU A 232 -13.64 14.36 4.99
N LEU A 233 -12.49 14.02 4.36
CA LEU A 233 -12.13 14.58 3.05
C LEU A 233 -11.74 13.52 2.02
N PHE A 234 -11.04 12.42 2.42
CA PHE A 234 -10.30 11.62 1.47
C PHE A 234 -10.86 10.21 1.28
N GLY A 235 -11.84 9.79 2.09
CA GLY A 235 -12.43 8.45 1.96
C GLY A 235 -13.06 7.95 3.23
N PHE A 236 -12.79 6.68 3.54
CA PHE A 236 -13.42 5.96 4.64
C PHE A 236 -12.37 5.27 5.51
N VAL A 237 -12.76 4.92 6.72
CA VAL A 237 -11.93 4.16 7.66
C VAL A 237 -12.70 2.91 8.09
N THR A 238 -12.03 1.76 8.06
CA THR A 238 -12.58 0.47 8.48
C THR A 238 -11.58 -0.29 9.35
N GLN A 239 -11.97 -1.47 9.82
CA GLN A 239 -11.12 -2.42 10.54
C GLN A 239 -11.02 -3.73 9.74
N SER A 240 -9.89 -4.43 9.81
CA SER A 240 -9.69 -5.68 9.07
C SER A 240 -10.74 -6.77 9.38
N PRO A 241 -11.26 -6.93 10.62
CA PRO A 241 -12.34 -7.88 10.88
C PRO A 241 -13.65 -7.55 10.16
N ALA A 242 -13.92 -6.27 9.86
CA ALA A 242 -15.09 -5.88 9.08
C ALA A 242 -14.99 -6.32 7.62
N ILE A 243 -13.79 -6.19 7.03
CA ILE A 243 -13.50 -6.68 5.67
C ILE A 243 -13.71 -8.21 5.62
N GLU A 244 -13.16 -8.93 6.61
CA GLU A 244 -13.29 -10.39 6.68
C GLU A 244 -14.75 -10.82 6.76
N ARG A 245 -15.54 -10.22 7.66
CA ARG A 245 -16.99 -10.52 7.79
C ARG A 245 -17.72 -10.30 6.47
N GLY A 246 -17.55 -9.13 5.85
CA GLY A 246 -18.23 -8.79 4.60
C GLY A 246 -17.88 -9.75 3.47
N LEU A 247 -16.60 -10.12 3.32
CA LEU A 247 -16.16 -11.09 2.30
C LEU A 247 -16.72 -12.51 2.56
N ASN A 248 -16.83 -12.93 3.82
CA ASN A 248 -17.39 -14.24 4.18
C ASN A 248 -18.89 -14.31 3.94
N GLU A 249 -19.64 -13.27 4.32
CA GLU A 249 -21.09 -13.19 4.08
C GLU A 249 -21.42 -13.20 2.59
N ALA A 250 -20.65 -12.49 1.76
CA ALA A 250 -20.83 -12.50 0.31
C ALA A 250 -20.64 -13.89 -0.33
N LYS A 251 -19.75 -14.74 0.25
CA LYS A 251 -19.56 -16.14 -0.22
C LYS A 251 -20.74 -17.06 0.12
N LEU A 252 -21.48 -16.76 1.18
CA LEU A 252 -22.60 -17.58 1.64
C LEU A 252 -23.92 -17.21 0.96
N GLY A 253 -24.03 -16.00 0.42
CA GLY A 253 -25.24 -15.47 -0.23
C GLY A 253 -25.28 -15.57 -1.75
N GLY A 254 -24.22 -16.07 -2.38
CA GLY A 254 -24.12 -16.31 -3.83
C GLY A 254 -24.06 -17.78 -4.16
#